data_2129fe58cc03d2576df6c5270a844dff
#
_entry.id   2129fe58cc03d2576df6c5270a844dff
#
_cell.length_a   1.000
_cell.length_b   1.000
_cell.length_c   1.000
_cell.angle_alpha   90.00
_cell.angle_beta   90.00
_cell.angle_gamma   90.00
#
_symmetry.space_group_name_H-M   'P 1'
#
loop_
_entity.id
_entity.type
_entity.pdbx_description
1 polymer ?
#
loop_
_entity_poly.entity_id
_entity_poly.type
_entity_poly.pdbx_seq_one_letter_code
_entity_poly.pdbx_strand_id
1 'polypeptide(L)'
;MRYHMFNTLISVILPLFLQSFIFTSSAQVNFTSSNLPIIIINTNGLVIPYDDPRIVADMGVIYNEQGERNNISDPFNNYSGKISIEIRGSSSSGWSKKSYGIETQNEDGSNNNVSLLGLPEENDWILYASYYDRSFLRNVLTCKLANEMGWYASRTKYFELVLNGEYHGVYILMEKIKRDKNRVDIGTLNPDEISGDDVTGGYIIKVDKEGWKPGIDSEYPPFSGATQTIRYQFHYPDADDIVDQQVSYLSNFIGAFEYVMAGSNYADNLSGYPRYLNVESFADYYILNELSKNVDGYRLSAYLYKYKDSNGGKLTAGPVWDHNFSFGNIGYYDGQYYTGWQLGFFLEDEGFKTGDGFQVPFWWGKLMQDSSFVQLIIDRWWNYRKDILHIDNLHQYIDAVANTLDEAKERNFEIWIGPGDPKLPEDGWFPPTDPIDHLLNYSDEIEYLKDWTADRITWIDENIEILLSATDPGDFKLYGYKLGQNIPNPVNSETVIPYELSRAAYVRINIYNLLGEKVTTLVNSVQERGKHSAIWNPQGLSNGIYIYEIEAGDFRDTKKLLIQK
;
A
#
# COMPACT_ATOMS: atom_id res chain seq x y z
N MET A 1 11.85 -86.99 -7.70
CA MET A 1 12.04 -86.64 -6.27
C MET A 1 10.96 -85.64 -5.90
N ARG A 2 10.07 -85.99 -5.00
CA ARG A 2 8.91 -85.25 -4.54
C ARG A 2 9.38 -84.16 -3.56
N TYR A 3 8.82 -82.93 -3.69
CA TYR A 3 8.69 -82.00 -2.54
C TYR A 3 7.29 -81.40 -2.50
N HIS A 4 6.71 -81.48 -1.32
CA HIS A 4 5.34 -81.12 -0.97
C HIS A 4 5.13 -79.59 -0.93
N MET A 5 3.99 -79.13 -1.47
CA MET A 5 3.40 -77.84 -1.24
C MET A 5 2.78 -77.79 0.17
N PHE A 6 3.11 -76.72 0.93
CA PHE A 6 2.28 -76.30 2.07
C PHE A 6 1.62 -74.98 1.73
N ASN A 7 0.35 -74.97 1.61
CA ASN A 7 -0.52 -73.82 1.51
C ASN A 7 -0.74 -73.24 2.92
N THR A 8 -0.35 -72.00 3.17
CA THR A 8 -0.78 -71.25 4.33
C THR A 8 -1.63 -70.07 3.87
N LEU A 9 -2.95 -70.14 4.11
CA LEU A 9 -3.88 -69.01 3.97
C LEU A 9 -3.56 -67.97 5.05
N ILE A 10 -3.13 -66.80 4.63
CA ILE A 10 -3.10 -65.61 5.50
C ILE A 10 -4.34 -64.78 5.18
N SER A 11 -5.33 -64.81 6.10
CA SER A 11 -6.48 -63.89 6.07
C SER A 11 -6.03 -62.49 6.45
N VAL A 12 -5.95 -61.59 5.47
CA VAL A 12 -5.73 -60.16 5.74
C VAL A 12 -7.09 -59.52 6.09
N ILE A 13 -7.30 -59.25 7.35
CA ILE A 13 -8.40 -58.41 7.83
C ILE A 13 -7.98 -56.96 7.58
N LEU A 14 -8.60 -56.31 6.59
CA LEU A 14 -8.46 -54.89 6.31
C LEU A 14 -9.40 -54.13 7.27
N PRO A 15 -8.92 -53.26 8.17
CA PRO A 15 -9.82 -52.41 8.93
C PRO A 15 -10.36 -51.31 7.98
N LEU A 16 -11.68 -51.33 7.76
CA LEU A 16 -12.38 -50.18 7.20
C LEU A 16 -12.25 -49.00 8.21
N PHE A 17 -11.36 -48.08 7.95
CA PHE A 17 -11.45 -46.76 8.55
C PHE A 17 -12.61 -46.01 7.90
N LEU A 18 -13.77 -45.96 8.57
CA LEU A 18 -14.78 -44.95 8.33
C LEU A 18 -14.16 -43.62 8.75
N GLN A 19 -13.61 -42.87 7.79
CA GLN A 19 -13.42 -41.44 7.97
C GLN A 19 -14.81 -40.80 8.01
N SER A 20 -15.28 -40.52 9.23
CA SER A 20 -16.38 -39.61 9.41
C SER A 20 -15.88 -38.21 8.96
N PHE A 21 -16.28 -37.83 7.75
CA PHE A 21 -16.25 -36.44 7.35
C PHE A 21 -17.17 -35.68 8.31
N ILE A 22 -16.60 -35.03 9.31
CA ILE A 22 -17.28 -33.99 10.05
C ILE A 22 -17.45 -32.85 9.07
N PHE A 23 -18.60 -32.78 8.41
CA PHE A 23 -19.06 -31.55 7.79
C PHE A 23 -19.24 -30.57 8.96
N THR A 24 -18.28 -29.71 9.19
CA THR A 24 -18.51 -28.48 9.95
C THR A 24 -19.53 -27.69 9.14
N SER A 25 -20.80 -27.76 9.54
CA SER A 25 -21.81 -26.82 9.08
C SER A 25 -21.25 -25.43 9.42
N SER A 26 -20.80 -24.69 8.42
CA SER A 26 -20.61 -23.24 8.56
C SER A 26 -21.93 -22.69 9.07
N ALA A 27 -21.90 -21.87 10.11
CA ALA A 27 -23.10 -21.23 10.62
C ALA A 27 -23.71 -20.44 9.45
N GLN A 28 -24.88 -20.87 8.99
CA GLN A 28 -25.59 -20.20 7.91
C GLN A 28 -26.19 -18.92 8.51
N VAL A 29 -25.59 -17.77 8.17
CA VAL A 29 -26.13 -16.47 8.58
C VAL A 29 -27.53 -16.33 7.99
N ASN A 30 -28.53 -16.11 8.83
CA ASN A 30 -29.90 -15.84 8.38
C ASN A 30 -30.00 -14.37 7.94
N PHE A 31 -29.54 -14.08 6.71
CA PHE A 31 -29.51 -12.73 6.16
C PHE A 31 -30.85 -12.38 5.52
N THR A 32 -31.52 -11.37 6.06
CA THR A 32 -32.84 -10.91 5.58
C THR A 32 -32.88 -9.44 5.21
N SER A 33 -32.05 -8.61 5.84
CA SER A 33 -32.02 -7.17 5.58
C SER A 33 -30.73 -6.53 6.08
N SER A 34 -30.41 -5.35 5.55
CA SER A 34 -29.23 -4.56 5.92
C SER A 34 -29.52 -3.06 5.90
N ASN A 35 -28.74 -2.30 6.66
CA ASN A 35 -28.60 -0.85 6.49
C ASN A 35 -27.71 -0.48 5.29
N LEU A 36 -26.88 -1.44 4.81
CA LEU A 36 -26.08 -1.29 3.59
C LEU A 36 -26.88 -1.74 2.36
N PRO A 37 -26.54 -1.27 1.15
CA PRO A 37 -27.01 -1.85 -0.10
C PRO A 37 -26.76 -3.36 -0.14
N ILE A 38 -27.59 -4.09 -0.89
CA ILE A 38 -27.45 -5.53 -1.08
C ILE A 38 -27.23 -5.80 -2.57
N ILE A 39 -26.13 -6.51 -2.89
CA ILE A 39 -25.88 -7.04 -4.23
C ILE A 39 -26.10 -8.54 -4.22
N ILE A 40 -26.95 -9.01 -5.12
CA ILE A 40 -27.28 -10.43 -5.28
C ILE A 40 -26.80 -10.89 -6.65
N ILE A 41 -25.93 -11.89 -6.67
CA ILE A 41 -25.37 -12.46 -7.91
C ILE A 41 -25.76 -13.95 -7.99
N ASN A 42 -26.24 -14.38 -9.17
CA ASN A 42 -26.53 -15.76 -9.46
C ASN A 42 -25.75 -16.21 -10.71
N THR A 43 -24.84 -17.14 -10.54
CA THR A 43 -24.03 -17.70 -11.63
C THR A 43 -24.72 -18.83 -12.38
N ASN A 44 -25.96 -19.17 -12.01
CA ASN A 44 -26.72 -20.28 -12.59
C ASN A 44 -25.98 -21.65 -12.53
N GLY A 45 -25.21 -21.83 -11.45
CA GLY A 45 -24.44 -23.07 -11.22
C GLY A 45 -23.07 -23.10 -11.90
N LEU A 46 -22.68 -22.04 -12.60
CA LEU A 46 -21.33 -21.93 -13.18
C LEU A 46 -20.31 -21.58 -12.12
N VAL A 47 -19.11 -22.14 -12.23
CA VAL A 47 -17.96 -21.80 -11.37
C VAL A 47 -17.34 -20.51 -11.88
N ILE A 48 -17.13 -19.54 -10.98
CA ILE A 48 -16.47 -18.29 -11.33
C ILE A 48 -14.97 -18.58 -11.59
N PRO A 49 -14.44 -18.28 -12.78
CA PRO A 49 -13.06 -18.55 -13.13
C PRO A 49 -12.08 -17.56 -12.46
N TYR A 50 -10.82 -17.95 -12.44
CA TYR A 50 -9.71 -17.05 -12.22
C TYR A 50 -9.35 -16.43 -13.57
N ASP A 51 -9.43 -15.07 -13.64
CA ASP A 51 -9.08 -14.36 -14.86
C ASP A 51 -9.98 -14.73 -16.07
N ASP A 52 -9.71 -14.17 -17.26
CA ASP A 52 -10.46 -14.47 -18.47
C ASP A 52 -10.34 -15.95 -18.93
N PRO A 53 -11.36 -16.51 -19.57
CA PRO A 53 -12.64 -15.87 -19.94
C PRO A 53 -13.64 -15.85 -18.79
N ARG A 54 -14.27 -14.70 -18.57
CA ARG A 54 -15.34 -14.50 -17.58
C ARG A 54 -16.57 -15.34 -17.90
N ILE A 55 -17.39 -15.62 -16.89
CA ILE A 55 -18.72 -16.19 -17.07
C ILE A 55 -19.80 -15.11 -17.01
N VAL A 56 -20.92 -15.36 -17.69
CA VAL A 56 -22.12 -14.52 -17.58
C VAL A 56 -22.92 -14.95 -16.34
N ALA A 57 -23.38 -13.97 -15.56
CA ALA A 57 -24.21 -14.15 -14.38
C ALA A 57 -25.34 -13.11 -14.37
N ASP A 58 -26.35 -13.35 -13.51
CA ASP A 58 -27.39 -12.38 -13.22
C ASP A 58 -27.03 -11.59 -11.97
N MET A 59 -27.22 -10.27 -11.99
CA MET A 59 -27.01 -9.41 -10.84
C MET A 59 -28.23 -8.54 -10.57
N GLY A 60 -28.65 -8.48 -9.30
CA GLY A 60 -29.64 -7.56 -8.79
C GLY A 60 -29.05 -6.69 -7.68
N VAL A 61 -29.39 -5.41 -7.66
CA VAL A 61 -28.92 -4.46 -6.65
C VAL A 61 -30.13 -3.80 -5.99
N ILE A 62 -30.17 -3.90 -4.66
CA ILE A 62 -31.17 -3.25 -3.81
C ILE A 62 -30.46 -2.10 -3.09
N TYR A 63 -30.93 -0.87 -3.35
CA TYR A 63 -30.41 0.34 -2.73
C TYR A 63 -31.55 1.31 -2.48
N ASN A 64 -32.16 1.21 -1.31
CA ASN A 64 -33.25 2.07 -0.89
C ASN A 64 -32.74 3.47 -0.48
N GLU A 65 -33.63 4.42 -0.31
CA GLU A 65 -33.30 5.79 0.09
C GLU A 65 -32.51 5.80 1.40
N GLN A 66 -31.71 6.85 1.60
CA GLN A 66 -30.86 6.99 2.78
C GLN A 66 -31.69 6.93 4.07
N GLY A 67 -31.34 5.99 4.93
CA GLY A 67 -32.01 5.73 6.22
C GLY A 67 -33.06 4.63 6.18
N GLU A 68 -33.44 4.14 4.99
CA GLU A 68 -34.31 2.98 4.85
C GLU A 68 -33.49 1.68 4.83
N ARG A 69 -34.12 0.59 5.31
CA ARG A 69 -33.47 -0.73 5.26
C ARG A 69 -33.66 -1.36 3.86
N ASN A 70 -32.61 -2.02 3.42
CA ASN A 70 -32.64 -2.89 2.25
C ASN A 70 -33.03 -4.31 2.70
N ASN A 71 -34.14 -4.84 2.23
CA ASN A 71 -34.55 -6.22 2.51
C ASN A 71 -34.23 -7.09 1.31
N ILE A 72 -33.78 -8.33 1.54
CA ILE A 72 -33.46 -9.28 0.45
C ILE A 72 -34.64 -9.59 -0.47
N SER A 73 -35.86 -9.33 0.01
CA SER A 73 -37.10 -9.51 -0.75
C SER A 73 -37.57 -8.24 -1.49
N ASP A 74 -36.88 -7.12 -1.33
CA ASP A 74 -37.22 -5.88 -2.03
C ASP A 74 -36.94 -6.03 -3.53
N PRO A 75 -37.65 -5.30 -4.39
CA PRO A 75 -37.35 -5.28 -5.81
C PRO A 75 -35.96 -4.70 -6.07
N PHE A 76 -35.29 -5.20 -7.11
CA PHE A 76 -34.04 -4.61 -7.58
C PHE A 76 -34.32 -3.22 -8.16
N ASN A 77 -33.89 -2.19 -7.43
CA ASN A 77 -34.22 -0.79 -7.73
C ASN A 77 -33.03 0.04 -8.20
N ASN A 78 -31.79 -0.50 -8.11
CA ASN A 78 -30.60 0.19 -8.59
C ASN A 78 -29.99 -0.46 -9.83
N TYR A 79 -30.00 -1.80 -9.92
CA TYR A 79 -29.61 -2.56 -11.09
C TYR A 79 -30.35 -3.90 -11.13
N SER A 80 -30.72 -4.35 -12.34
CA SER A 80 -31.21 -5.70 -12.60
C SER A 80 -30.83 -6.09 -14.02
N GLY A 81 -29.88 -7.01 -14.20
CA GLY A 81 -29.40 -7.37 -15.53
C GLY A 81 -28.24 -8.36 -15.50
N LYS A 82 -27.61 -8.51 -16.68
CA LYS A 82 -26.47 -9.39 -16.88
C LYS A 82 -25.16 -8.71 -16.46
N ILE A 83 -24.25 -9.54 -15.97
CA ILE A 83 -22.85 -9.19 -15.76
C ILE A 83 -21.95 -10.29 -16.32
N SER A 84 -20.72 -9.93 -16.68
CA SER A 84 -19.63 -10.89 -16.70
C SER A 84 -18.88 -10.84 -15.37
N ILE A 85 -18.36 -11.97 -14.89
CA ILE A 85 -17.70 -12.05 -13.57
C ILE A 85 -16.50 -13.00 -13.59
N GLU A 86 -15.45 -12.60 -12.89
CA GLU A 86 -14.23 -13.37 -12.65
C GLU A 86 -13.75 -13.19 -11.20
N ILE A 87 -12.95 -14.14 -10.68
CA ILE A 87 -12.14 -13.94 -9.49
C ILE A 87 -10.92 -13.13 -9.91
N ARG A 88 -10.65 -12.05 -9.18
CA ARG A 88 -9.52 -11.19 -9.47
C ARG A 88 -8.53 -11.08 -8.32
N GLY A 89 -7.36 -10.58 -8.66
CA GLY A 89 -6.25 -10.31 -7.74
C GLY A 89 -5.05 -11.21 -8.04
N SER A 90 -3.85 -10.74 -7.75
CA SER A 90 -2.63 -11.53 -7.87
C SER A 90 -2.53 -12.47 -6.64
N SER A 91 -1.93 -12.05 -5.54
CA SER A 91 -1.87 -12.85 -4.31
C SER A 91 -3.26 -13.06 -3.67
N SER A 92 -4.11 -12.04 -3.70
CA SER A 92 -5.44 -12.08 -3.07
C SER A 92 -6.42 -13.04 -3.74
N SER A 93 -6.16 -13.48 -4.97
CA SER A 93 -6.96 -14.54 -5.61
C SER A 93 -6.86 -15.88 -4.89
N GLY A 94 -5.78 -16.12 -4.13
CA GLY A 94 -5.59 -17.29 -3.28
C GLY A 94 -6.38 -17.24 -1.96
N TRP A 95 -6.82 -16.07 -1.50
CA TRP A 95 -7.48 -15.92 -0.19
C TRP A 95 -8.86 -16.55 -0.17
N SER A 96 -9.35 -16.94 1.02
CA SER A 96 -10.64 -17.61 1.19
C SER A 96 -11.80 -16.70 0.77
N LYS A 97 -11.81 -15.43 1.18
CA LYS A 97 -12.77 -14.41 0.73
C LYS A 97 -12.29 -13.80 -0.58
N LYS A 98 -12.94 -14.13 -1.69
CA LYS A 98 -12.53 -13.72 -3.03
C LYS A 98 -12.98 -12.30 -3.36
N SER A 99 -12.13 -11.54 -4.04
CA SER A 99 -12.52 -10.32 -4.75
C SER A 99 -12.91 -10.66 -6.18
N TYR A 100 -13.87 -9.92 -6.74
CA TYR A 100 -14.38 -10.17 -8.09
C TYR A 100 -14.21 -8.94 -8.98
N GLY A 101 -13.88 -9.18 -10.26
CA GLY A 101 -14.07 -8.23 -11.34
C GLY A 101 -15.40 -8.50 -12.01
N ILE A 102 -16.19 -7.45 -12.22
CA ILE A 102 -17.46 -7.56 -12.94
C ILE A 102 -17.57 -6.51 -14.03
N GLU A 103 -18.30 -6.84 -15.09
CA GLU A 103 -18.76 -5.90 -16.11
C GLU A 103 -20.26 -6.01 -16.27
N THR A 104 -20.96 -4.90 -16.15
CA THR A 104 -22.39 -4.83 -16.45
C THR A 104 -22.61 -4.88 -17.95
N GLN A 105 -23.56 -5.74 -18.40
CA GLN A 105 -23.79 -6.06 -19.81
C GLN A 105 -25.26 -5.93 -20.21
N ASN A 106 -25.47 -5.64 -21.50
CA ASN A 106 -26.74 -5.82 -22.17
C ASN A 106 -27.00 -7.32 -22.44
N GLU A 107 -28.22 -7.68 -22.84
CA GLU A 107 -28.60 -9.07 -23.16
C GLU A 107 -27.78 -9.66 -24.31
N ASP A 108 -27.24 -8.85 -25.19
CA ASP A 108 -26.39 -9.26 -26.31
C ASP A 108 -24.89 -9.38 -25.94
N GLY A 109 -24.53 -9.15 -24.66
CA GLY A 109 -23.17 -9.20 -24.16
C GLY A 109 -22.36 -7.91 -24.36
N SER A 110 -22.92 -6.89 -24.99
CA SER A 110 -22.26 -5.58 -25.11
C SER A 110 -22.24 -4.85 -23.76
N ASN A 111 -21.27 -3.92 -23.61
CA ASN A 111 -21.10 -3.13 -22.39
C ASN A 111 -22.36 -2.31 -22.08
N ASN A 112 -22.76 -2.29 -20.81
CA ASN A 112 -23.87 -1.53 -20.31
C ASN A 112 -23.37 -0.57 -19.20
N ASN A 113 -23.08 0.68 -19.58
CA ASN A 113 -22.65 1.68 -18.61
C ASN A 113 -23.82 2.10 -17.73
N VAL A 114 -23.70 1.85 -16.44
CA VAL A 114 -24.72 2.14 -15.44
C VAL A 114 -24.14 2.80 -14.20
N SER A 115 -24.95 3.60 -13.53
CA SER A 115 -24.60 4.10 -12.19
C SER A 115 -24.94 3.02 -11.16
N LEU A 116 -23.93 2.50 -10.47
CA LEU A 116 -24.11 1.58 -9.35
C LEU A 116 -23.92 2.30 -8.02
N LEU A 117 -24.88 2.16 -7.11
CA LEU A 117 -24.85 2.75 -5.76
C LEU A 117 -24.56 4.26 -5.76
N GLY A 118 -24.98 4.97 -6.82
CA GLY A 118 -24.74 6.40 -6.99
C GLY A 118 -23.33 6.78 -7.46
N LEU A 119 -22.48 5.82 -7.81
CA LEU A 119 -21.22 6.09 -8.48
C LEU A 119 -21.45 6.43 -9.96
N PRO A 120 -20.57 7.21 -10.62
CA PRO A 120 -20.73 7.58 -12.02
C PRO A 120 -20.85 6.39 -12.96
N GLU A 121 -21.61 6.56 -14.04
CA GLU A 121 -21.89 5.51 -15.02
C GLU A 121 -20.61 4.93 -15.63
N GLU A 122 -20.54 3.60 -15.59
CA GLU A 122 -19.49 2.79 -16.21
C GLU A 122 -19.92 1.31 -16.19
N ASN A 123 -19.21 0.44 -16.92
CA ASN A 123 -19.51 -1.00 -16.91
C ASN A 123 -18.54 -1.82 -16.07
N ASP A 124 -17.29 -1.38 -15.88
CA ASP A 124 -16.24 -2.11 -15.15
C ASP A 124 -16.23 -1.76 -13.65
N TRP A 125 -16.40 -2.75 -12.81
CA TRP A 125 -16.43 -2.61 -11.35
C TRP A 125 -15.63 -3.69 -10.65
N ILE A 126 -15.28 -3.42 -9.41
CA ILE A 126 -14.59 -4.36 -8.53
C ILE A 126 -15.41 -4.55 -7.27
N LEU A 127 -15.66 -5.80 -6.93
CA LEU A 127 -16.20 -6.20 -5.63
C LEU A 127 -15.02 -6.61 -4.75
N TYR A 128 -14.51 -5.66 -3.96
CA TYR A 128 -13.32 -5.85 -3.14
C TYR A 128 -13.67 -6.50 -1.81
N ALA A 129 -13.00 -7.61 -1.47
CA ALA A 129 -13.33 -8.45 -0.32
C ALA A 129 -12.81 -7.92 1.03
N SER A 130 -11.79 -7.08 1.05
CA SER A 130 -11.12 -6.53 2.27
C SER A 130 -10.80 -7.61 3.32
N TYR A 131 -10.18 -8.74 2.91
CA TYR A 131 -10.03 -9.91 3.77
C TYR A 131 -9.04 -9.72 4.91
N TYR A 132 -7.85 -9.15 4.63
CA TYR A 132 -6.83 -8.89 5.64
C TYR A 132 -6.95 -7.50 6.29
N ASP A 133 -7.64 -6.57 5.70
CA ASP A 133 -7.98 -5.31 6.34
C ASP A 133 -9.30 -5.46 7.08
N ARG A 134 -9.22 -5.86 8.34
CA ARG A 134 -10.38 -6.11 9.22
C ARG A 134 -11.14 -4.84 9.60
N SER A 135 -10.53 -3.67 9.41
CA SER A 135 -11.22 -2.38 9.55
C SER A 135 -12.18 -2.08 8.40
N PHE A 136 -11.96 -2.67 7.23
CA PHE A 136 -12.58 -2.34 5.93
C PHE A 136 -12.26 -0.93 5.42
N LEU A 137 -11.34 -0.20 6.04
CA LEU A 137 -11.18 1.25 5.90
C LEU A 137 -9.92 1.68 5.15
N ARG A 138 -8.80 0.95 5.22
CA ARG A 138 -7.48 1.44 4.79
C ARG A 138 -7.43 1.84 3.32
N ASN A 139 -7.91 0.98 2.43
CA ASN A 139 -8.05 1.32 1.00
C ASN A 139 -9.02 2.48 0.78
N VAL A 140 -10.16 2.46 1.47
CA VAL A 140 -11.22 3.47 1.33
C VAL A 140 -10.73 4.83 1.79
N LEU A 141 -10.02 4.88 2.91
CA LEU A 141 -9.45 6.12 3.46
C LEU A 141 -8.43 6.74 2.49
N THR A 142 -7.49 5.94 1.97
CA THR A 142 -6.49 6.47 1.03
C THR A 142 -7.14 6.97 -0.27
N CYS A 143 -8.09 6.23 -0.83
CA CYS A 143 -8.83 6.67 -2.02
C CYS A 143 -9.61 7.96 -1.77
N LYS A 144 -10.27 8.09 -0.60
CA LYS A 144 -10.95 9.31 -0.19
C LYS A 144 -9.98 10.49 -0.14
N LEU A 145 -8.85 10.32 0.54
CA LEU A 145 -7.85 11.38 0.69
C LEU A 145 -7.30 11.84 -0.67
N ALA A 146 -6.97 10.91 -1.56
CA ALA A 146 -6.52 11.24 -2.90
C ALA A 146 -7.55 12.07 -3.68
N ASN A 147 -8.84 11.69 -3.63
CA ASN A 147 -9.92 12.44 -4.27
C ASN A 147 -10.08 13.85 -3.67
N GLU A 148 -9.95 14.01 -2.35
CA GLU A 148 -10.01 15.31 -1.67
C GLU A 148 -8.80 16.21 -1.96
N MET A 149 -7.63 15.60 -2.22
CA MET A 149 -6.44 16.30 -2.71
C MET A 149 -6.54 16.73 -4.19
N GLY A 150 -7.63 16.32 -4.88
CA GLY A 150 -7.90 16.69 -6.28
C GLY A 150 -7.38 15.68 -7.31
N TRP A 151 -6.93 14.50 -6.89
CA TRP A 151 -6.49 13.43 -7.77
C TRP A 151 -7.53 12.32 -7.84
N TYR A 152 -7.83 11.86 -9.05
CA TYR A 152 -8.72 10.72 -9.16
C TYR A 152 -8.14 9.50 -8.44
N ALA A 153 -8.95 8.88 -7.61
CA ALA A 153 -8.78 7.54 -7.06
C ALA A 153 -10.12 6.84 -7.05
N SER A 154 -10.13 5.52 -7.03
CA SER A 154 -11.35 4.72 -7.07
C SER A 154 -12.35 5.14 -6.00
N ARG A 155 -13.52 5.63 -6.40
CA ARG A 155 -14.61 5.89 -5.46
C ARG A 155 -15.19 4.57 -4.98
N THR A 156 -15.67 4.55 -3.77
CA THR A 156 -16.04 3.32 -3.07
C THR A 156 -17.43 3.39 -2.45
N LYS A 157 -18.11 2.23 -2.35
CA LYS A 157 -19.36 2.05 -1.62
C LYS A 157 -19.38 0.70 -0.92
N TYR A 158 -19.75 0.67 0.34
CA TYR A 158 -19.97 -0.58 1.07
C TYR A 158 -21.30 -1.22 0.68
N PHE A 159 -21.33 -2.54 0.64
CA PHE A 159 -22.52 -3.33 0.41
C PHE A 159 -22.36 -4.73 1.01
N GLU A 160 -23.47 -5.48 1.15
CA GLU A 160 -23.44 -6.89 1.53
C GLU A 160 -23.72 -7.75 0.31
N LEU A 161 -22.89 -8.79 0.11
CA LEU A 161 -22.94 -9.68 -1.03
C LEU A 161 -23.73 -10.96 -0.71
N VAL A 162 -24.68 -11.30 -1.58
CA VAL A 162 -25.30 -12.64 -1.65
C VAL A 162 -24.92 -13.26 -2.99
N LEU A 163 -24.26 -14.41 -2.95
CA LEU A 163 -23.80 -15.13 -4.15
C LEU A 163 -24.43 -16.52 -4.18
N ASN A 164 -25.18 -16.82 -5.24
CA ASN A 164 -25.91 -18.10 -5.40
C ASN A 164 -26.82 -18.46 -4.21
N GLY A 165 -27.42 -17.45 -3.58
CA GLY A 165 -28.31 -17.60 -2.42
C GLY A 165 -27.59 -17.73 -1.07
N GLU A 166 -26.27 -17.69 -1.05
CA GLU A 166 -25.46 -17.71 0.18
C GLU A 166 -24.96 -16.30 0.53
N TYR A 167 -24.96 -15.97 1.81
CA TYR A 167 -24.42 -14.70 2.29
C TYR A 167 -22.88 -14.74 2.31
N HIS A 168 -22.26 -13.75 1.70
CA HIS A 168 -20.81 -13.63 1.56
C HIS A 168 -20.15 -12.49 2.35
N GLY A 169 -20.93 -11.73 3.13
CA GLY A 169 -20.40 -10.66 4.01
C GLY A 169 -20.29 -9.30 3.36
N VAL A 170 -19.58 -8.41 4.05
CA VAL A 170 -19.33 -7.03 3.63
C VAL A 170 -18.30 -7.01 2.50
N TYR A 171 -18.64 -6.30 1.42
CA TYR A 171 -17.77 -5.99 0.30
C TYR A 171 -17.73 -4.49 0.04
N ILE A 172 -16.74 -4.07 -0.72
CA ILE A 172 -16.58 -2.69 -1.16
C ILE A 172 -16.69 -2.66 -2.69
N LEU A 173 -17.71 -2.00 -3.22
CA LEU A 173 -17.78 -1.68 -4.65
C LEU A 173 -16.74 -0.59 -4.93
N MET A 174 -15.83 -0.87 -5.84
CA MET A 174 -14.76 0.04 -6.26
C MET A 174 -14.79 0.25 -7.77
N GLU A 175 -14.45 1.44 -8.21
CA GLU A 175 -14.19 1.71 -9.62
C GLU A 175 -12.88 1.02 -10.05
N LYS A 176 -12.91 0.27 -11.15
CA LYS A 176 -11.69 -0.24 -11.79
C LYS A 176 -10.90 0.93 -12.37
N ILE A 177 -9.59 0.97 -12.16
CA ILE A 177 -8.73 1.94 -12.81
C ILE A 177 -8.80 1.69 -14.32
N LYS A 178 -9.26 2.67 -15.08
CA LYS A 178 -9.28 2.66 -16.54
C LYS A 178 -9.37 4.09 -17.08
N ARG A 179 -9.09 4.24 -18.37
CA ARG A 179 -9.34 5.49 -19.09
C ARG A 179 -10.85 5.70 -19.22
N ASP A 180 -11.35 6.73 -18.59
CA ASP A 180 -12.73 7.22 -18.70
C ASP A 180 -12.81 8.67 -18.19
N LYS A 181 -13.78 9.46 -18.73
CA LYS A 181 -14.01 10.85 -18.30
C LYS A 181 -14.33 11.02 -16.81
N ASN A 182 -14.87 9.99 -16.18
CA ASN A 182 -15.20 9.99 -14.75
C ASN A 182 -14.11 9.29 -13.90
N ARG A 183 -13.07 8.73 -14.52
CA ARG A 183 -11.99 8.00 -13.84
C ARG A 183 -10.63 8.62 -14.18
N VAL A 184 -9.75 7.93 -14.90
CA VAL A 184 -8.53 8.55 -15.41
C VAL A 184 -8.89 9.29 -16.71
N ASP A 185 -9.11 10.60 -16.59
CA ASP A 185 -9.59 11.46 -17.69
C ASP A 185 -8.44 11.88 -18.60
N ILE A 186 -7.96 10.94 -19.38
CA ILE A 186 -6.97 11.13 -20.45
C ILE A 186 -7.58 10.85 -21.81
N GLY A 187 -6.94 11.35 -22.88
CA GLY A 187 -7.38 11.11 -24.26
C GLY A 187 -7.47 9.62 -24.58
N THR A 188 -8.36 9.29 -25.53
CA THR A 188 -8.34 7.96 -26.14
C THR A 188 -7.03 7.75 -26.90
N LEU A 189 -6.61 6.50 -27.02
CA LEU A 189 -5.49 6.10 -27.86
C LEU A 189 -5.89 4.81 -28.59
N ASN A 190 -6.37 4.99 -29.83
CA ASN A 190 -6.77 3.88 -30.69
C ASN A 190 -5.57 3.34 -31.49
N PRO A 191 -5.61 2.09 -32.00
CA PRO A 191 -4.48 1.51 -32.74
C PRO A 191 -4.04 2.27 -33.98
N ASP A 192 -4.89 3.11 -34.56
CA ASP A 192 -4.57 3.97 -35.73
C ASP A 192 -4.01 5.35 -35.35
N GLU A 193 -4.02 5.71 -34.07
CA GLU A 193 -3.45 6.97 -33.54
C GLU A 193 -1.94 6.80 -33.29
N ILE A 194 -1.15 6.86 -34.40
CA ILE A 194 0.28 6.51 -34.41
C ILE A 194 1.22 7.69 -34.70
N SER A 195 0.71 8.90 -34.82
CA SER A 195 1.51 10.08 -35.19
C SER A 195 0.89 11.38 -34.70
N GLY A 196 1.68 12.48 -34.80
CA GLY A 196 1.22 13.81 -34.35
C GLY A 196 0.97 13.87 -32.85
N ASP A 197 -0.01 14.67 -32.46
CA ASP A 197 -0.40 14.80 -31.02
C ASP A 197 -1.08 13.52 -30.50
N ASP A 198 -1.76 12.78 -31.34
CA ASP A 198 -2.56 11.63 -30.93
C ASP A 198 -1.71 10.53 -30.27
N VAL A 199 -0.51 10.25 -30.78
CA VAL A 199 0.39 9.25 -30.19
C VAL A 199 1.06 9.73 -28.91
N THR A 200 1.00 11.03 -28.59
CA THR A 200 1.78 11.61 -27.48
C THR A 200 1.20 11.35 -26.09
N GLY A 201 -0.03 10.83 -25.98
CA GLY A 201 -0.67 10.60 -24.69
C GLY A 201 -1.86 9.66 -24.78
N GLY A 202 -2.55 9.50 -23.65
CA GLY A 202 -3.58 8.49 -23.53
C GLY A 202 -3.02 7.16 -23.01
N TYR A 203 -1.93 7.21 -22.24
CA TYR A 203 -1.31 6.02 -21.66
C TYR A 203 -1.58 5.93 -20.16
N ILE A 204 -1.88 4.72 -19.68
CA ILE A 204 -1.77 4.34 -18.28
C ILE A 204 -0.79 3.18 -18.18
N ILE A 205 0.23 3.34 -17.35
CA ILE A 205 1.24 2.31 -17.08
C ILE A 205 1.31 2.07 -15.57
N LYS A 206 1.92 0.96 -15.17
CA LYS A 206 2.15 0.68 -13.74
C LYS A 206 3.47 -0.04 -13.52
N VAL A 207 4.07 0.19 -12.37
CA VAL A 207 5.11 -0.66 -11.81
C VAL A 207 4.41 -1.65 -10.88
N ASP A 208 4.61 -2.96 -11.14
CA ASP A 208 3.93 -4.00 -10.39
C ASP A 208 4.75 -5.30 -10.41
N LYS A 209 4.36 -6.27 -9.55
CA LYS A 209 4.83 -7.65 -9.68
C LYS A 209 4.38 -8.22 -11.01
N GLU A 210 4.80 -9.40 -11.37
CA GLU A 210 4.50 -9.98 -12.68
C GLU A 210 5.30 -9.34 -13.82
N GLY A 211 6.62 -9.23 -13.63
CA GLY A 211 7.55 -8.68 -14.63
C GLY A 211 7.57 -9.39 -16.00
N TRP A 212 6.79 -10.47 -16.17
CA TRP A 212 6.53 -11.13 -17.45
C TRP A 212 5.41 -10.46 -18.26
N LYS A 213 4.57 -9.61 -17.64
CA LYS A 213 3.55 -8.85 -18.40
C LYS A 213 4.20 -7.88 -19.37
N PRO A 214 3.58 -7.66 -20.55
CA PRO A 214 4.10 -6.71 -21.54
C PRO A 214 4.28 -5.30 -20.96
N GLY A 215 5.37 -4.66 -21.34
CA GLY A 215 5.73 -3.33 -20.84
C GLY A 215 7.09 -2.88 -21.35
N ILE A 216 7.58 -1.78 -20.83
CA ILE A 216 8.86 -1.17 -21.12
C ILE A 216 9.80 -1.41 -19.95
N ASP A 217 10.98 -1.96 -20.21
CA ASP A 217 12.01 -2.10 -19.20
C ASP A 217 12.80 -0.79 -19.06
N SER A 218 13.04 -0.37 -17.83
CA SER A 218 13.95 0.73 -17.53
C SER A 218 15.37 0.38 -17.99
N GLU A 219 16.05 1.34 -18.62
CA GLU A 219 17.46 1.22 -18.96
C GLU A 219 18.39 1.41 -17.74
N TYR A 220 17.85 1.85 -16.62
CA TYR A 220 18.59 2.15 -15.41
C TYR A 220 18.21 1.17 -14.30
N PRO A 221 19.21 0.62 -13.58
CA PRO A 221 18.94 -0.23 -12.44
C PRO A 221 18.32 0.61 -11.30
N PRO A 222 17.50 0.00 -10.42
CA PRO A 222 16.90 0.69 -9.29
C PRO A 222 17.94 1.27 -8.30
N PHE A 223 19.09 0.61 -8.17
CA PHE A 223 20.26 1.07 -7.40
C PHE A 223 21.54 0.47 -7.97
N SER A 224 22.69 1.01 -7.57
CA SER A 224 23.99 0.53 -8.06
C SER A 224 24.23 -0.94 -7.69
N GLY A 225 24.47 -1.79 -8.69
CA GLY A 225 24.69 -3.22 -8.52
C GLY A 225 23.43 -4.09 -8.46
N ALA A 226 22.23 -3.50 -8.62
CA ALA A 226 21.00 -4.26 -8.70
C ALA A 226 20.98 -5.21 -9.90
N THR A 227 20.38 -6.38 -9.70
CA THR A 227 20.10 -7.35 -10.77
C THR A 227 18.64 -7.30 -11.23
N GLN A 228 17.80 -6.62 -10.46
CA GLN A 228 16.38 -6.39 -10.76
C GLN A 228 16.23 -5.30 -11.82
N THR A 229 15.18 -5.42 -12.63
CA THR A 229 14.81 -4.44 -13.64
C THR A 229 13.43 -3.89 -13.30
N ILE A 230 13.28 -2.58 -13.38
CA ILE A 230 11.97 -1.93 -13.28
C ILE A 230 11.26 -2.08 -14.62
N ARG A 231 10.02 -2.60 -14.59
CA ARG A 231 9.18 -2.71 -15.78
C ARG A 231 7.94 -1.84 -15.62
N TYR A 232 7.72 -0.95 -16.60
CA TYR A 232 6.52 -0.16 -16.76
C TYR A 232 5.52 -0.95 -17.60
N GLN A 233 4.60 -1.66 -16.94
CA GLN A 233 3.62 -2.53 -17.58
C GLN A 233 2.51 -1.71 -18.22
N PHE A 234 2.04 -2.12 -19.40
CA PHE A 234 0.90 -1.47 -20.05
C PHE A 234 -0.39 -1.78 -19.30
N HIS A 235 -1.19 -0.75 -19.05
CA HIS A 235 -2.52 -0.87 -18.48
C HIS A 235 -3.60 -0.28 -19.40
N TYR A 236 -3.29 0.81 -20.10
CA TYR A 236 -4.10 1.37 -21.17
C TYR A 236 -3.20 2.12 -22.16
N PRO A 237 -3.32 1.89 -23.48
CA PRO A 237 -4.02 0.72 -24.05
C PRO A 237 -3.50 -0.57 -23.41
N ASP A 238 -4.28 -1.64 -23.41
CA ASP A 238 -3.77 -2.90 -22.90
C ASP A 238 -2.75 -3.54 -23.87
N ALA A 239 -2.17 -4.66 -23.45
CA ALA A 239 -1.06 -5.26 -24.20
C ALA A 239 -1.48 -5.83 -25.57
N ASP A 240 -2.74 -6.13 -25.78
CA ASP A 240 -3.27 -6.68 -27.01
C ASP A 240 -3.67 -5.57 -28.01
N ASP A 241 -3.98 -4.38 -27.49
CA ASP A 241 -4.43 -3.22 -28.28
C ASP A 241 -3.31 -2.25 -28.65
N ILE A 242 -2.26 -2.14 -27.82
CA ILE A 242 -1.15 -1.21 -28.05
C ILE A 242 -0.30 -1.64 -29.25
N VAL A 243 -0.01 -0.70 -30.17
CA VAL A 243 0.76 -0.99 -31.39
C VAL A 243 2.22 -0.51 -31.28
N ASP A 244 3.11 -1.06 -32.12
CA ASP A 244 4.56 -0.81 -32.09
C ASP A 244 4.95 0.67 -32.08
N GLN A 245 4.23 1.52 -32.81
CA GLN A 245 4.51 2.95 -32.85
C GLN A 245 4.21 3.65 -31.53
N GLN A 246 3.14 3.23 -30.86
CA GLN A 246 2.75 3.73 -29.54
C GLN A 246 3.74 3.25 -28.47
N VAL A 247 4.12 1.98 -28.52
CA VAL A 247 5.19 1.41 -27.66
C VAL A 247 6.49 2.18 -27.86
N SER A 248 6.88 2.43 -29.12
CA SER A 248 8.11 3.17 -29.44
C SER A 248 8.08 4.61 -28.92
N TYR A 249 6.95 5.31 -29.07
CA TYR A 249 6.79 6.65 -28.53
C TYR A 249 6.93 6.65 -26.99
N LEU A 250 6.19 5.78 -26.31
CA LEU A 250 6.19 5.72 -24.84
C LEU A 250 7.57 5.31 -24.30
N SER A 251 8.24 4.34 -24.95
CA SER A 251 9.59 3.92 -24.61
C SER A 251 10.60 5.07 -24.73
N ASN A 252 10.53 5.83 -25.83
CA ASN A 252 11.38 7.01 -26.01
C ASN A 252 11.10 8.09 -24.97
N PHE A 253 9.84 8.30 -24.60
CA PHE A 253 9.46 9.28 -23.58
C PHE A 253 10.01 8.87 -22.19
N ILE A 254 9.80 7.62 -21.78
CA ILE A 254 10.31 7.09 -20.48
C ILE A 254 11.84 7.11 -20.49
N GLY A 255 12.50 6.64 -21.56
CA GLY A 255 13.96 6.65 -21.68
C GLY A 255 14.54 8.07 -21.62
N ALA A 256 13.90 9.06 -22.26
CA ALA A 256 14.32 10.46 -22.18
C ALA A 256 14.13 11.03 -20.76
N PHE A 257 13.04 10.70 -20.10
CA PHE A 257 12.82 11.08 -18.70
C PHE A 257 13.90 10.47 -17.78
N GLU A 258 14.13 9.18 -17.87
CA GLU A 258 15.13 8.48 -17.05
C GLU A 258 16.56 8.96 -17.34
N TYR A 259 16.88 9.24 -18.60
CA TYR A 259 18.16 9.83 -18.98
C TYR A 259 18.39 11.19 -18.31
N VAL A 260 17.36 12.04 -18.29
CA VAL A 260 17.42 13.33 -17.59
C VAL A 260 17.59 13.12 -16.11
N MET A 261 16.83 12.21 -15.48
CA MET A 261 16.93 11.90 -14.05
C MET A 261 18.31 11.38 -13.65
N ALA A 262 18.97 10.61 -14.51
CA ALA A 262 20.33 10.10 -14.26
C ALA A 262 21.40 11.18 -14.40
N GLY A 263 21.11 12.30 -15.08
CA GLY A 263 22.04 13.39 -15.33
C GLY A 263 22.25 14.31 -14.12
N SER A 264 23.25 15.20 -14.21
CA SER A 264 23.55 16.19 -13.16
C SER A 264 22.57 17.36 -13.10
N ASN A 265 21.91 17.68 -14.21
CA ASN A 265 20.98 18.82 -14.32
C ASN A 265 19.51 18.37 -14.22
N TYR A 266 19.25 17.23 -13.57
CA TYR A 266 17.92 16.61 -13.52
C TYR A 266 16.84 17.52 -12.93
N ALA A 267 17.20 18.43 -12.04
CA ALA A 267 16.27 19.35 -11.35
C ALA A 267 16.10 20.71 -12.07
N ASP A 268 16.71 20.92 -13.23
CA ASP A 268 16.56 22.19 -13.97
C ASP A 268 15.11 22.37 -14.46
N ASN A 269 14.53 23.53 -14.22
CA ASN A 269 13.12 23.81 -14.51
C ASN A 269 12.73 23.73 -15.99
N LEU A 270 13.68 23.92 -16.92
CA LEU A 270 13.41 23.94 -18.38
C LEU A 270 13.79 22.62 -19.05
N SER A 271 14.87 21.99 -18.63
CA SER A 271 15.45 20.79 -19.25
C SER A 271 15.41 19.55 -18.36
N GLY A 272 15.13 19.72 -17.07
CA GLY A 272 15.07 18.66 -16.05
C GLY A 272 13.71 17.95 -16.00
N TYR A 273 13.51 17.18 -14.93
CA TYR A 273 12.30 16.39 -14.73
C TYR A 273 10.98 17.20 -14.73
N PRO A 274 10.93 18.51 -14.36
CA PRO A 274 9.69 19.29 -14.40
C PRO A 274 9.07 19.39 -15.81
N ARG A 275 9.88 19.14 -16.85
CA ARG A 275 9.40 19.03 -18.22
C ARG A 275 8.57 17.77 -18.46
N TYR A 276 8.89 16.67 -17.77
CA TYR A 276 8.30 15.34 -17.97
C TYR A 276 7.21 15.01 -16.99
N LEU A 277 7.31 15.51 -15.75
CA LEU A 277 6.43 15.16 -14.65
C LEU A 277 5.43 16.26 -14.30
N ASN A 278 4.23 15.87 -13.96
CA ASN A 278 3.32 16.68 -13.17
C ASN A 278 3.79 16.63 -11.71
N VAL A 279 4.69 17.54 -11.36
CA VAL A 279 5.46 17.51 -10.10
C VAL A 279 4.57 17.48 -8.87
N GLU A 280 3.43 18.18 -8.92
CA GLU A 280 2.46 18.20 -7.82
C GLU A 280 1.86 16.82 -7.55
N SER A 281 1.55 16.06 -8.62
CA SER A 281 1.01 14.72 -8.46
C SER A 281 2.00 13.76 -7.79
N PHE A 282 3.29 13.90 -8.08
CA PHE A 282 4.35 13.10 -7.44
C PHE A 282 4.54 13.47 -5.98
N ALA A 283 4.44 14.77 -5.64
CA ALA A 283 4.50 15.23 -4.26
C ALA A 283 3.31 14.69 -3.45
N ASP A 284 2.09 14.72 -3.99
CA ASP A 284 0.91 14.20 -3.31
C ASP A 284 0.90 12.68 -3.23
N TYR A 285 1.38 12.00 -4.27
CA TYR A 285 1.57 10.56 -4.24
C TYR A 285 2.56 10.14 -3.14
N TYR A 286 3.66 10.90 -2.99
CA TYR A 286 4.60 10.72 -1.88
C TYR A 286 3.89 10.92 -0.53
N ILE A 287 3.16 12.01 -0.34
CA ILE A 287 2.43 12.32 0.90
C ILE A 287 1.48 11.18 1.28
N LEU A 288 0.70 10.67 0.32
CA LEU A 288 -0.26 9.59 0.58
C LEU A 288 0.42 8.27 0.94
N ASN A 289 1.49 7.89 0.25
CA ASN A 289 2.25 6.68 0.56
C ASN A 289 2.98 6.78 1.90
N GLU A 290 3.53 7.95 2.23
CA GLU A 290 4.20 8.16 3.52
C GLU A 290 3.20 8.27 4.67
N LEU A 291 2.07 8.95 4.49
CA LEU A 291 1.02 9.01 5.50
C LEU A 291 0.52 7.62 5.86
N SER A 292 0.19 6.84 4.85
CA SER A 292 -0.31 5.47 5.02
C SER A 292 0.79 4.47 5.37
N LYS A 293 2.04 4.81 5.13
CA LYS A 293 3.22 3.93 5.23
C LYS A 293 3.00 2.63 4.47
N ASN A 294 2.60 2.76 3.19
CA ASN A 294 2.29 1.64 2.32
C ASN A 294 3.55 0.84 1.96
N VAL A 295 3.64 -0.40 2.40
CA VAL A 295 4.79 -1.29 2.13
C VAL A 295 4.90 -1.74 0.67
N ASP A 296 3.86 -1.57 -0.11
CA ASP A 296 3.82 -1.82 -1.55
C ASP A 296 3.98 -0.53 -2.38
N GLY A 297 3.92 0.62 -1.73
CA GLY A 297 4.05 1.92 -2.37
C GLY A 297 5.33 2.08 -3.21
N TYR A 298 5.25 2.89 -4.27
CA TYR A 298 6.33 3.21 -5.21
C TYR A 298 6.76 2.07 -6.15
N ARG A 299 6.52 0.80 -5.82
CA ARG A 299 7.09 -0.39 -6.47
C ARG A 299 6.08 -1.46 -6.90
N LEU A 300 4.93 -1.52 -6.27
CA LEU A 300 3.84 -2.44 -6.59
C LEU A 300 2.54 -1.66 -6.70
N SER A 301 1.70 -2.02 -7.66
CA SER A 301 0.46 -1.30 -7.96
C SER A 301 0.65 0.22 -8.08
N ALA A 302 1.85 0.65 -8.51
CA ALA A 302 2.21 2.05 -8.66
C ALA A 302 1.85 2.53 -10.06
N TYR A 303 0.70 3.18 -10.17
CA TYR A 303 0.17 3.67 -11.45
C TYR A 303 0.74 5.03 -11.81
N LEU A 304 0.92 5.21 -13.14
CA LEU A 304 1.30 6.48 -13.77
C LEU A 304 0.46 6.64 -15.04
N TYR A 305 0.07 7.87 -15.37
CA TYR A 305 -0.65 8.12 -16.61
C TYR A 305 -0.13 9.38 -17.33
N LYS A 306 -0.25 9.40 -18.65
CA LYS A 306 0.29 10.49 -19.50
C LYS A 306 -0.78 11.13 -20.34
N TYR A 307 -0.91 12.45 -20.22
CA TYR A 307 -1.73 13.27 -21.09
C TYR A 307 -1.10 13.45 -22.48
N LYS A 308 -1.92 13.75 -23.51
CA LYS A 308 -1.42 14.22 -24.82
C LYS A 308 -0.63 15.53 -24.66
N ASP A 309 0.33 15.78 -25.53
CA ASP A 309 1.19 16.98 -25.46
C ASP A 309 0.36 18.27 -25.57
N SER A 310 -0.71 18.28 -26.35
CA SER A 310 -1.69 19.37 -26.38
C SER A 310 -2.40 19.63 -25.05
N ASN A 311 -2.39 18.67 -24.14
CA ASN A 311 -2.97 18.77 -22.79
C ASN A 311 -1.87 18.67 -21.70
N GLY A 312 -0.71 19.29 -21.96
CA GLY A 312 0.40 19.37 -21.02
C GLY A 312 1.45 18.26 -21.12
N GLY A 313 1.15 17.10 -21.71
CA GLY A 313 2.12 16.06 -22.10
C GLY A 313 2.88 15.37 -20.98
N LYS A 314 2.53 15.63 -19.72
CA LYS A 314 3.29 15.19 -18.56
C LYS A 314 2.81 13.85 -18.01
N LEU A 315 3.75 13.10 -17.46
CA LEU A 315 3.47 11.91 -16.65
C LEU A 315 2.93 12.34 -15.28
N THR A 316 1.85 11.76 -14.87
CA THR A 316 1.16 12.05 -13.59
C THR A 316 1.18 10.80 -12.71
N ALA A 317 1.55 10.95 -11.44
CA ALA A 317 1.54 9.85 -10.47
C ALA A 317 0.12 9.56 -9.99
N GLY A 318 -0.21 8.28 -9.87
CA GLY A 318 -1.54 7.80 -9.50
C GLY A 318 -2.26 7.10 -10.67
N PRO A 319 -3.52 6.66 -10.42
CA PRO A 319 -4.24 6.67 -9.14
C PRO A 319 -3.59 5.82 -8.05
N VAL A 320 -3.79 6.17 -6.78
CA VAL A 320 -3.39 5.31 -5.66
C VAL A 320 -4.21 4.02 -5.67
N TRP A 321 -3.56 2.91 -5.32
CA TRP A 321 -4.15 1.58 -5.36
C TRP A 321 -3.51 0.65 -4.33
N ASP A 322 -4.29 -0.31 -3.80
CA ASP A 322 -3.83 -1.42 -2.96
C ASP A 322 -3.16 -1.01 -1.64
N HIS A 323 -3.87 -0.19 -0.86
CA HIS A 323 -3.43 0.28 0.46
C HIS A 323 -3.97 -0.57 1.63
N ASN A 324 -4.28 -1.85 1.41
CA ASN A 324 -4.74 -2.73 2.48
C ASN A 324 -3.61 -3.10 3.47
N PHE A 325 -2.36 -3.13 3.02
CA PHE A 325 -1.16 -3.34 3.83
C PHE A 325 -0.49 -2.00 4.19
N SER A 326 -1.25 -1.15 4.83
CA SER A 326 -0.85 0.20 5.24
C SER A 326 -1.47 0.57 6.59
N PHE A 327 -1.21 1.76 7.10
CA PHE A 327 -1.69 2.24 8.40
C PHE A 327 -1.49 1.21 9.52
N GLY A 328 -0.28 0.66 9.59
CA GLY A 328 0.10 -0.31 10.63
C GLY A 328 -0.42 -1.74 10.43
N ASN A 329 -1.12 -2.06 9.35
CA ASN A 329 -1.74 -3.37 9.12
C ASN A 329 -0.78 -4.43 8.54
N ILE A 330 0.52 -4.32 8.78
CA ILE A 330 1.50 -5.27 8.27
C ILE A 330 2.78 -5.27 9.10
N GLY A 331 3.35 -6.45 9.33
CA GLY A 331 4.52 -6.65 10.19
C GLY A 331 5.86 -6.79 9.48
N TYR A 332 5.98 -6.43 8.19
CA TYR A 332 7.25 -6.43 7.48
C TYR A 332 7.56 -5.05 6.87
N TYR A 333 8.82 -4.83 6.49
CA TYR A 333 9.32 -3.58 5.92
C TYR A 333 8.98 -2.34 6.76
N ASP A 334 9.01 -2.50 8.08
CA ASP A 334 8.67 -1.47 9.07
C ASP A 334 7.24 -0.91 8.97
N GLY A 335 6.34 -1.57 8.23
CA GLY A 335 4.98 -1.11 7.97
C GLY A 335 4.10 -0.99 9.21
N GLN A 336 4.37 -1.77 10.26
CA GLN A 336 3.66 -1.72 11.55
C GLN A 336 3.96 -0.44 12.34
N TYR A 337 5.09 0.22 12.07
CA TYR A 337 5.53 1.36 12.84
C TYR A 337 5.07 2.69 12.23
N TYR A 338 4.55 3.59 13.03
CA TYR A 338 4.17 4.93 12.59
C TYR A 338 5.35 5.88 12.34
N THR A 339 6.57 5.51 12.73
CA THR A 339 7.79 6.32 12.53
C THR A 339 8.60 5.87 11.31
N GLY A 340 9.52 6.71 10.83
CA GLY A 340 10.36 6.45 9.65
C GLY A 340 9.64 6.73 8.32
N TRP A 341 10.41 7.00 7.27
CA TRP A 341 9.92 7.19 5.91
C TRP A 341 9.92 5.84 5.16
N GLN A 342 8.81 5.47 4.54
CA GLN A 342 8.72 4.19 3.82
C GLN A 342 9.62 4.18 2.58
N LEU A 343 9.65 5.29 1.84
CA LEU A 343 10.59 5.42 0.72
C LEU A 343 12.05 5.32 1.19
N GLY A 344 12.37 5.94 2.32
CA GLY A 344 13.70 5.83 2.93
C GLY A 344 14.09 4.39 3.25
N PHE A 345 13.16 3.62 3.83
CA PHE A 345 13.38 2.20 4.04
C PHE A 345 13.75 1.47 2.74
N PHE A 346 12.99 1.65 1.67
CA PHE A 346 13.25 0.98 0.40
C PHE A 346 14.58 1.39 -0.25
N LEU A 347 14.99 2.64 -0.08
CA LEU A 347 16.23 3.15 -0.68
C LEU A 347 17.48 2.79 0.12
N GLU A 348 17.37 2.47 1.41
CA GLU A 348 18.52 2.32 2.31
C GLU A 348 18.68 0.92 2.90
N ASP A 349 17.59 0.14 3.08
CA ASP A 349 17.69 -1.18 3.70
C ASP A 349 18.33 -2.22 2.78
N GLU A 350 19.51 -2.69 3.15
CA GLU A 350 20.27 -3.66 2.36
C GLU A 350 19.58 -5.03 2.30
N GLY A 351 18.83 -5.42 3.34
CA GLY A 351 18.05 -6.66 3.35
C GLY A 351 16.93 -6.62 2.32
N PHE A 352 16.23 -5.48 2.23
CA PHE A 352 15.22 -5.23 1.19
C PHE A 352 15.85 -5.23 -0.21
N LYS A 353 16.90 -4.44 -0.43
CA LYS A 353 17.56 -4.32 -1.75
C LYS A 353 18.05 -5.67 -2.28
N THR A 354 18.60 -6.51 -1.43
CA THR A 354 19.16 -7.82 -1.82
C THR A 354 18.14 -8.95 -1.80
N GLY A 355 17.09 -8.85 -0.99
CA GLY A 355 16.12 -9.91 -0.73
C GLY A 355 14.82 -9.81 -1.51
N ASP A 356 14.37 -8.58 -1.84
CA ASP A 356 13.12 -8.39 -2.57
C ASP A 356 13.35 -8.31 -4.09
N GLY A 357 12.47 -8.98 -4.85
CA GLY A 357 12.50 -8.98 -6.32
C GLY A 357 11.90 -7.72 -6.96
N PHE A 358 11.18 -6.92 -6.18
CA PHE A 358 10.42 -5.75 -6.66
C PHE A 358 10.96 -4.48 -6.02
N GLN A 359 11.66 -3.69 -6.79
CA GLN A 359 12.39 -2.52 -6.34
C GLN A 359 11.71 -1.21 -6.73
N VAL A 360 12.07 -0.14 -6.03
CA VAL A 360 11.61 1.22 -6.34
C VAL A 360 12.41 1.78 -7.51
N PRO A 361 11.77 2.45 -8.49
CA PRO A 361 12.49 3.14 -9.56
C PRO A 361 13.50 4.16 -8.99
N PHE A 362 14.73 4.18 -9.53
CA PHE A 362 15.84 4.99 -9.03
C PHE A 362 15.52 6.50 -8.93
N TRP A 363 14.65 6.98 -9.79
CA TRP A 363 14.32 8.40 -9.86
C TRP A 363 13.49 8.90 -8.67
N TRP A 364 12.85 8.04 -7.87
CA TRP A 364 12.27 8.46 -6.59
C TRP A 364 13.33 9.00 -5.64
N GLY A 365 14.47 8.29 -5.53
CA GLY A 365 15.60 8.76 -4.73
C GLY A 365 16.19 10.08 -5.25
N LYS A 366 16.18 10.26 -6.59
CA LYS A 366 16.63 11.51 -7.22
C LYS A 366 15.69 12.69 -6.96
N LEU A 367 14.38 12.46 -7.00
CA LEU A 367 13.40 13.51 -6.66
C LEU A 367 13.62 14.01 -5.22
N MET A 368 13.88 13.12 -4.28
CA MET A 368 14.13 13.48 -2.89
C MET A 368 15.48 14.19 -2.65
N GLN A 369 16.38 14.19 -3.63
CA GLN A 369 17.62 14.99 -3.61
C GLN A 369 17.41 16.43 -4.13
N ASP A 370 16.25 16.75 -4.70
CA ASP A 370 15.93 18.11 -5.13
C ASP A 370 15.23 18.88 -4.01
N SER A 371 15.89 19.92 -3.49
CA SER A 371 15.33 20.78 -2.44
C SER A 371 14.02 21.46 -2.83
N SER A 372 13.83 21.74 -4.13
CA SER A 372 12.59 22.35 -4.62
C SER A 372 11.42 21.36 -4.57
N PHE A 373 11.66 20.07 -4.90
CA PHE A 373 10.67 19.02 -4.78
C PHE A 373 10.32 18.75 -3.31
N VAL A 374 11.32 18.66 -2.46
CA VAL A 374 11.13 18.46 -1.02
C VAL A 374 10.37 19.64 -0.40
N GLN A 375 10.71 20.88 -0.76
CA GLN A 375 9.97 22.05 -0.30
C GLN A 375 8.49 21.99 -0.74
N LEU A 376 8.23 21.57 -1.98
CA LEU A 376 6.85 21.40 -2.46
C LEU A 376 6.09 20.37 -1.60
N ILE A 377 6.70 19.24 -1.23
CA ILE A 377 6.10 18.25 -0.33
C ILE A 377 5.75 18.89 1.01
N ILE A 378 6.67 19.65 1.61
CA ILE A 378 6.48 20.32 2.90
C ILE A 378 5.33 21.33 2.83
N ASP A 379 5.33 22.18 1.81
CA ASP A 379 4.29 23.20 1.62
C ASP A 379 2.90 22.57 1.44
N ARG A 380 2.81 21.48 0.65
CA ARG A 380 1.57 20.74 0.42
C ARG A 380 1.12 20.02 1.69
N TRP A 381 2.04 19.37 2.42
CA TRP A 381 1.74 18.75 3.70
C TRP A 381 1.08 19.73 4.65
N TRP A 382 1.73 20.88 4.94
CA TRP A 382 1.19 21.88 5.85
C TRP A 382 -0.10 22.51 5.35
N ASN A 383 -0.32 22.56 4.03
CA ASN A 383 -1.60 23.00 3.49
C ASN A 383 -2.70 21.99 3.79
N TYR A 384 -2.48 20.69 3.56
CA TYR A 384 -3.45 19.64 3.83
C TYR A 384 -3.71 19.44 5.32
N ARG A 385 -2.70 19.69 6.19
CA ARG A 385 -2.86 19.63 7.65
C ARG A 385 -3.90 20.62 8.18
N LYS A 386 -4.26 21.66 7.42
CA LYS A 386 -5.28 22.64 7.82
C LYS A 386 -6.70 22.08 7.74
N ASP A 387 -6.93 21.06 6.91
CA ASP A 387 -8.27 20.51 6.64
C ASP A 387 -8.23 19.01 6.35
N ILE A 388 -7.86 18.59 5.14
CA ILE A 388 -7.95 17.19 4.64
C ILE A 388 -7.25 16.21 5.58
N LEU A 389 -6.06 16.57 6.07
CA LEU A 389 -5.25 15.75 6.98
C LEU A 389 -5.34 16.23 8.44
N HIS A 390 -6.38 17.00 8.80
CA HIS A 390 -6.62 17.31 10.21
C HIS A 390 -7.07 16.04 10.95
N ILE A 391 -6.47 15.76 12.11
CA ILE A 391 -6.69 14.51 12.86
C ILE A 391 -8.19 14.32 13.17
N ASP A 392 -8.86 15.37 13.61
CA ASP A 392 -10.29 15.29 13.95
C ASP A 392 -11.15 14.92 12.73
N ASN A 393 -10.84 15.45 11.54
CA ASN A 393 -11.57 15.14 10.31
C ASN A 393 -11.37 13.67 9.90
N LEU A 394 -10.15 13.16 10.04
CA LEU A 394 -9.84 11.75 9.79
C LEU A 394 -10.55 10.84 10.78
N HIS A 395 -10.48 11.14 12.09
CA HIS A 395 -11.17 10.37 13.12
C HIS A 395 -12.69 10.39 12.92
N GLN A 396 -13.26 11.56 12.63
CA GLN A 396 -14.70 11.68 12.34
C GLN A 396 -15.12 10.81 11.15
N TYR A 397 -14.30 10.77 10.09
CA TYR A 397 -14.59 9.93 8.95
C TYR A 397 -14.48 8.44 9.29
N ILE A 398 -13.44 8.02 9.99
CA ILE A 398 -13.24 6.64 10.46
C ILE A 398 -14.43 6.20 11.32
N ASP A 399 -14.83 7.02 12.30
CA ASP A 399 -15.98 6.74 13.17
C ASP A 399 -17.31 6.67 12.39
N ALA A 400 -17.52 7.55 11.42
CA ALA A 400 -18.74 7.54 10.60
C ALA A 400 -18.85 6.24 9.77
N VAL A 401 -17.73 5.77 9.21
CA VAL A 401 -17.71 4.50 8.46
C VAL A 401 -17.89 3.32 9.41
N ALA A 402 -17.18 3.29 10.56
CA ALA A 402 -17.31 2.24 11.54
C ALA A 402 -18.76 2.10 12.04
N ASN A 403 -19.43 3.23 12.30
CA ASN A 403 -20.85 3.25 12.67
C ASN A 403 -21.76 2.73 11.54
N THR A 404 -21.44 3.04 10.29
CA THR A 404 -22.19 2.54 9.12
C THR A 404 -22.09 1.02 9.00
N LEU A 405 -20.93 0.45 9.36
CA LEU A 405 -20.65 -0.99 9.30
C LEU A 405 -21.09 -1.76 10.55
N ASP A 406 -21.64 -1.09 11.57
CA ASP A 406 -21.82 -1.65 12.91
C ASP A 406 -22.60 -2.98 12.94
N GLU A 407 -23.72 -3.11 12.19
CA GLU A 407 -24.43 -4.38 12.13
C GLU A 407 -23.87 -5.36 11.08
N ALA A 408 -23.32 -4.83 9.96
CA ALA A 408 -22.88 -5.67 8.85
C ALA A 408 -21.55 -6.38 9.18
N LYS A 409 -20.67 -5.73 9.97
CA LYS A 409 -19.42 -6.35 10.42
C LYS A 409 -19.64 -7.59 11.27
N GLU A 410 -20.67 -7.59 12.14
CA GLU A 410 -20.99 -8.74 12.98
C GLU A 410 -21.31 -9.96 12.11
N ARG A 411 -22.21 -9.79 11.12
CA ARG A 411 -22.54 -10.84 10.17
C ARG A 411 -21.33 -11.30 9.34
N ASN A 412 -20.47 -10.34 8.95
CA ASN A 412 -19.25 -10.66 8.22
C ASN A 412 -18.31 -11.54 9.03
N PHE A 413 -18.11 -11.22 10.33
CA PHE A 413 -17.21 -11.97 11.20
C PHE A 413 -17.81 -13.27 11.76
N GLU A 414 -19.09 -13.55 11.52
CA GLU A 414 -19.64 -14.90 11.73
C GLU A 414 -19.13 -15.91 10.69
N ILE A 415 -18.76 -15.46 9.49
CA ILE A 415 -18.32 -16.31 8.37
C ILE A 415 -16.86 -16.13 7.97
N TRP A 416 -16.27 -14.98 8.28
CA TRP A 416 -14.87 -14.64 8.00
C TRP A 416 -14.12 -14.30 9.26
N ILE A 417 -12.80 -14.42 9.21
CA ILE A 417 -11.93 -14.10 10.35
C ILE A 417 -12.05 -12.63 10.74
N GLY A 418 -12.38 -12.38 12.00
CA GLY A 418 -12.45 -11.06 12.61
C GLY A 418 -11.32 -10.75 13.58
N PRO A 419 -11.25 -9.52 14.11
CA PRO A 419 -10.35 -9.18 15.20
C PRO A 419 -10.59 -10.09 16.41
N GLY A 420 -9.51 -10.58 17.03
CA GLY A 420 -9.57 -11.49 18.18
C GLY A 420 -9.93 -12.94 17.86
N ASP A 421 -10.16 -13.29 16.61
CA ASP A 421 -10.41 -14.68 16.23
C ASP A 421 -9.09 -15.48 16.29
N PRO A 422 -9.01 -16.57 17.07
CA PRO A 422 -7.81 -17.40 17.16
C PRO A 422 -7.59 -18.28 15.91
N LYS A 423 -8.53 -18.31 14.97
CA LYS A 423 -8.39 -19.06 13.72
C LYS A 423 -7.41 -18.35 12.81
N LEU A 424 -6.41 -19.11 12.39
CA LEU A 424 -5.52 -18.67 11.33
C LEU A 424 -6.27 -18.72 9.99
N PRO A 425 -6.02 -17.78 9.03
CA PRO A 425 -6.57 -17.92 7.69
C PRO A 425 -6.24 -19.28 7.08
N GLU A 426 -7.24 -19.97 6.52
CA GLU A 426 -7.08 -21.30 5.94
C GLU A 426 -6.14 -21.34 4.74
N ASP A 427 -5.88 -20.19 4.12
CA ASP A 427 -4.98 -20.03 2.97
C ASP A 427 -3.49 -20.15 3.32
N GLY A 428 -3.14 -20.24 4.60
CA GLY A 428 -1.77 -20.49 5.07
C GLY A 428 -0.80 -19.34 4.81
N TRP A 429 -1.26 -18.21 4.24
CA TRP A 429 -0.44 -17.03 4.05
C TRP A 429 -0.63 -16.10 5.25
N PHE A 430 0.38 -16.04 6.08
CA PHE A 430 0.49 -15.09 7.18
C PHE A 430 1.54 -14.06 6.83
N PRO A 431 1.24 -12.78 6.92
CA PRO A 431 2.31 -11.84 7.11
C PRO A 431 3.06 -12.25 8.39
N PRO A 432 4.38 -12.47 8.32
CA PRO A 432 5.15 -12.91 9.49
C PRO A 432 5.10 -11.84 10.56
N THR A 433 4.30 -11.98 11.58
CA THR A 433 3.92 -11.00 12.59
C THR A 433 2.77 -10.08 12.14
N ASP A 434 1.57 -10.49 12.44
CA ASP A 434 0.41 -9.59 12.38
C ASP A 434 0.53 -8.61 13.58
N PRO A 435 0.76 -7.30 13.34
CA PRO A 435 0.92 -6.35 14.45
C PRO A 435 -0.36 -6.14 15.23
N ILE A 436 -1.50 -6.62 14.73
CA ILE A 436 -2.83 -6.46 15.28
C ILE A 436 -3.42 -7.74 15.86
N ASP A 437 -2.64 -8.82 15.98
CA ASP A 437 -3.06 -10.08 16.62
C ASP A 437 -3.54 -9.92 18.06
N HIS A 438 -3.16 -8.84 18.73
CA HIS A 438 -3.57 -8.52 20.10
C HIS A 438 -4.94 -7.84 20.20
N LEU A 439 -5.52 -7.40 19.06
CA LEU A 439 -6.82 -6.73 19.04
C LEU A 439 -7.93 -7.76 19.23
N LEU A 440 -8.83 -7.50 20.16
CA LEU A 440 -9.82 -8.47 20.61
C LEU A 440 -11.17 -8.34 19.90
N ASN A 441 -11.44 -7.17 19.32
CA ASN A 441 -12.72 -6.85 18.69
C ASN A 441 -12.59 -5.71 17.67
N TYR A 442 -13.66 -5.44 16.95
CA TYR A 442 -13.67 -4.41 15.90
C TYR A 442 -13.46 -2.98 16.44
N SER A 443 -13.92 -2.69 17.66
CA SER A 443 -13.68 -1.38 18.28
C SER A 443 -12.19 -1.15 18.53
N ASP A 444 -11.46 -2.19 18.98
CA ASP A 444 -10.00 -2.12 19.16
C ASP A 444 -9.28 -1.89 17.83
N GLU A 445 -9.76 -2.53 16.75
CA GLU A 445 -9.22 -2.33 15.38
C GLU A 445 -9.41 -0.88 14.90
N ILE A 446 -10.58 -0.29 15.13
CA ILE A 446 -10.88 1.10 14.76
C ILE A 446 -10.07 2.08 15.62
N GLU A 447 -9.95 1.84 16.92
CA GLU A 447 -9.14 2.66 17.82
C GLU A 447 -7.65 2.59 17.45
N TYR A 448 -7.15 1.38 17.18
CA TYR A 448 -5.79 1.20 16.67
C TYR A 448 -5.52 1.99 15.38
N LEU A 449 -6.44 1.92 14.40
CA LEU A 449 -6.30 2.69 13.16
C LEU A 449 -6.26 4.20 13.42
N LYS A 450 -7.10 4.70 14.33
CA LYS A 450 -7.14 6.13 14.72
C LYS A 450 -5.85 6.55 15.42
N ASP A 451 -5.43 5.80 16.42
CA ASP A 451 -4.22 6.10 17.20
C ASP A 451 -2.97 6.04 16.32
N TRP A 452 -2.84 4.97 15.51
CA TRP A 452 -1.73 4.84 14.58
C TRP A 452 -1.69 6.02 13.59
N THR A 453 -2.83 6.43 13.06
CA THR A 453 -2.92 7.56 12.11
C THR A 453 -2.55 8.88 12.79
N ALA A 454 -3.02 9.13 14.01
CA ALA A 454 -2.68 10.33 14.78
C ALA A 454 -1.19 10.38 15.13
N ASP A 455 -0.62 9.26 15.58
CA ASP A 455 0.81 9.13 15.88
C ASP A 455 1.66 9.33 14.62
N ARG A 456 1.22 8.77 13.48
CA ARG A 456 1.88 8.93 12.19
C ARG A 456 1.93 10.39 11.74
N ILE A 457 0.81 11.06 11.81
CA ILE A 457 0.70 12.48 11.47
C ILE A 457 1.60 13.32 12.39
N THR A 458 1.54 13.09 13.69
CA THR A 458 2.38 13.78 14.66
C THR A 458 3.86 13.56 14.36
N TRP A 459 4.23 12.31 14.04
CA TRP A 459 5.61 12.00 13.67
C TRP A 459 6.03 12.73 12.38
N ILE A 460 5.18 12.77 11.35
CA ILE A 460 5.49 13.51 10.12
C ILE A 460 5.61 15.00 10.39
N ASP A 461 4.69 15.60 11.16
CA ASP A 461 4.75 17.02 11.56
C ASP A 461 6.10 17.38 12.22
N GLU A 462 6.63 16.49 13.07
CA GLU A 462 7.91 16.68 13.74
C GLU A 462 9.15 16.45 12.86
N ASN A 463 9.00 15.74 11.74
CA ASN A 463 10.14 15.25 10.96
C ASN A 463 10.16 15.71 9.50
N ILE A 464 9.09 16.32 8.98
CA ILE A 464 9.00 16.65 7.56
C ILE A 464 10.03 17.69 7.11
N GLU A 465 10.37 18.66 7.97
CA GLU A 465 11.39 19.67 7.68
C GLU A 465 12.81 19.08 7.58
N ILE A 466 13.04 17.90 8.18
CA ILE A 466 14.33 17.22 8.12
C ILE A 466 14.64 16.74 6.69
N LEU A 467 13.60 16.51 5.87
CA LEU A 467 13.77 16.12 4.47
C LEU A 467 14.63 17.14 3.68
N LEU A 468 14.57 18.44 4.02
CA LEU A 468 15.41 19.47 3.38
C LEU A 468 16.89 19.28 3.68
N SER A 469 17.26 18.83 4.87
CA SER A 469 18.66 18.57 5.22
C SER A 469 19.22 17.30 4.57
N ALA A 470 18.35 16.42 4.11
CA ALA A 470 18.69 15.19 3.42
C ALA A 470 18.92 15.37 1.91
N THR A 471 18.74 16.58 1.37
CA THR A 471 18.94 16.85 -0.08
C THR A 471 20.41 16.94 -0.49
N ASP A 472 21.37 16.94 0.45
CA ASP A 472 22.80 16.92 0.13
C ASP A 472 23.19 15.54 -0.42
N PRO A 473 23.75 15.44 -1.65
CA PRO A 473 24.08 14.17 -2.28
C PRO A 473 25.04 13.26 -1.51
N GLY A 474 25.74 13.79 -0.50
CA GLY A 474 26.65 13.04 0.39
C GLY A 474 25.99 12.46 1.64
N ASP A 475 24.82 12.97 2.03
CA ASP A 475 24.16 12.69 3.31
C ASP A 475 22.69 12.27 3.18
N PHE A 476 22.24 11.85 1.99
CA PHE A 476 20.86 11.41 1.78
C PHE A 476 20.53 10.21 2.68
N LYS A 477 20.02 10.50 3.88
CA LYS A 477 19.55 9.50 4.85
C LYS A 477 18.11 9.85 5.26
N LEU A 478 17.15 9.28 4.56
CA LEU A 478 15.73 9.32 4.94
C LEU A 478 15.42 8.50 6.21
N TYR A 479 16.42 7.81 6.75
CA TYR A 479 16.26 6.94 7.91
C TYR A 479 16.59 7.68 9.20
N GLY A 480 15.61 7.74 10.09
CA GLY A 480 15.65 8.52 11.33
C GLY A 480 16.39 7.87 12.49
N TYR A 481 17.69 7.55 12.36
CA TYR A 481 18.55 7.47 13.54
C TYR A 481 18.93 8.89 13.95
N LYS A 482 18.80 9.22 15.21
CA LYS A 482 19.12 10.57 15.71
C LYS A 482 19.98 10.49 16.95
N LEU A 483 21.09 11.22 16.95
CA LEU A 483 21.84 11.48 18.15
C LEU A 483 21.47 12.89 18.67
N GLY A 484 20.87 12.97 19.84
CA GLY A 484 20.53 14.25 20.47
C GLY A 484 21.72 14.93 21.13
N GLN A 485 21.59 16.23 21.38
CA GLN A 485 22.55 16.95 22.21
C GLN A 485 22.42 16.51 23.67
N ASN A 486 23.53 16.28 24.35
CA ASN A 486 23.51 15.94 25.77
C ASN A 486 22.95 17.08 26.64
N ILE A 487 22.21 16.71 27.67
CA ILE A 487 21.57 17.65 28.60
C ILE A 487 21.87 17.21 30.04
N PRO A 488 22.43 18.11 30.89
CA PRO A 488 22.93 19.47 30.58
C PRO A 488 24.22 19.45 29.78
N ASN A 489 24.46 20.55 29.02
CA ASN A 489 25.72 20.88 28.39
C ASN A 489 25.98 22.41 28.59
N PRO A 490 26.96 22.85 29.38
CA PRO A 490 28.04 22.06 29.99
C PRO A 490 27.62 21.06 31.06
N VAL A 491 28.46 20.02 31.19
CA VAL A 491 28.30 18.94 32.17
C VAL A 491 29.07 19.28 33.44
N ASN A 492 28.39 19.27 34.58
CA ASN A 492 29.02 19.44 35.87
C ASN A 492 29.25 18.09 36.58
N SER A 493 28.19 17.29 36.75
CA SER A 493 28.25 16.02 37.46
C SER A 493 27.75 14.83 36.62
N GLU A 494 26.64 14.99 35.94
CA GLU A 494 26.00 13.98 35.11
C GLU A 494 25.32 14.63 33.91
N THR A 495 25.23 13.90 32.81
CA THR A 495 24.49 14.32 31.62
C THR A 495 23.79 13.14 30.98
N VAL A 496 22.69 13.41 30.31
CA VAL A 496 21.91 12.44 29.54
C VAL A 496 22.17 12.71 28.06
N ILE A 497 22.54 11.69 27.30
CA ILE A 497 22.68 11.69 25.86
C ILE A 497 21.46 11.00 25.27
N PRO A 498 20.47 11.74 24.75
CA PRO A 498 19.32 11.14 24.11
C PRO A 498 19.68 10.65 22.70
N TYR A 499 19.12 9.54 22.27
CA TYR A 499 19.20 9.07 20.90
C TYR A 499 17.93 8.32 20.50
N GLU A 500 17.68 8.23 19.21
CA GLU A 500 16.51 7.56 18.69
C GLU A 500 16.92 6.55 17.62
N LEU A 501 16.32 5.39 17.66
CA LEU A 501 16.55 4.30 16.74
C LEU A 501 15.29 4.05 15.93
N SER A 502 15.39 4.10 14.62
CA SER A 502 14.28 3.79 13.70
C SER A 502 13.99 2.29 13.60
N ARG A 503 14.96 1.45 13.94
CA ARG A 503 14.84 -0.03 14.02
C ARG A 503 15.73 -0.56 15.13
N ALA A 504 15.50 -1.81 15.54
CA ALA A 504 16.40 -2.51 16.44
C ALA A 504 17.80 -2.60 15.80
N ALA A 505 18.83 -2.20 16.54
CA ALA A 505 20.19 -2.18 16.06
C ALA A 505 21.18 -2.47 17.20
N TYR A 506 22.35 -2.97 16.81
CA TYR A 506 23.47 -3.02 17.75
C TYR A 506 24.05 -1.62 17.88
N VAL A 507 23.85 -1.01 19.06
CA VAL A 507 24.24 0.36 19.37
C VAL A 507 25.52 0.38 20.15
N ARG A 508 26.45 1.25 19.74
CA ARG A 508 27.64 1.59 20.50
C ARG A 508 27.70 3.11 20.66
N ILE A 509 27.79 3.59 21.90
CA ILE A 509 28.03 5.01 22.21
C ILE A 509 29.38 5.13 22.91
N ASN A 510 30.31 5.79 22.29
CA ASN A 510 31.66 6.02 22.79
C ASN A 510 31.88 7.50 23.13
N ILE A 511 32.70 7.77 24.14
CA ILE A 511 33.20 9.11 24.47
C ILE A 511 34.68 9.16 24.10
N TYR A 512 35.12 10.25 23.47
CA TYR A 512 36.50 10.51 23.09
C TYR A 512 36.98 11.86 23.63
N ASN A 513 38.27 11.97 23.88
CA ASN A 513 38.93 13.26 24.13
C ASN A 513 39.27 13.95 22.80
N LEU A 514 39.81 15.16 22.85
CA LEU A 514 40.19 15.91 21.64
C LEU A 514 41.34 15.30 20.84
N LEU A 515 42.08 14.37 21.43
CA LEU A 515 43.14 13.64 20.74
C LEU A 515 42.60 12.41 19.99
N GLY A 516 41.31 12.16 20.08
CA GLY A 516 40.65 10.96 19.49
C GLY A 516 40.82 9.69 20.32
N GLU A 517 41.36 9.79 21.53
CA GLU A 517 41.49 8.64 22.43
C GLU A 517 40.13 8.34 23.10
N LYS A 518 39.73 7.08 23.02
CA LYS A 518 38.49 6.62 23.64
C LYS A 518 38.57 6.67 25.17
N VAL A 519 37.69 7.43 25.76
CA VAL A 519 37.57 7.59 27.23
C VAL A 519 36.72 6.47 27.82
N THR A 520 35.56 6.21 27.24
CA THR A 520 34.64 5.16 27.72
C THR A 520 33.63 4.78 26.63
N THR A 521 32.95 3.65 26.85
CA THR A 521 31.78 3.22 26.08
C THR A 521 30.57 3.20 27.00
N LEU A 522 29.52 3.91 26.63
CA LEU A 522 28.30 4.04 27.44
C LEU A 522 27.25 3.01 27.10
N VAL A 523 27.13 2.68 25.82
CA VAL A 523 26.20 1.65 25.30
C VAL A 523 27.00 0.72 24.39
N ASN A 524 26.75 -0.59 24.48
CA ASN A 524 27.39 -1.60 23.64
C ASN A 524 26.50 -2.87 23.62
N SER A 525 25.31 -2.75 23.05
CA SER A 525 24.33 -3.84 23.02
C SER A 525 23.30 -3.63 21.93
N VAL A 526 22.53 -4.66 21.61
CA VAL A 526 21.32 -4.52 20.80
C VAL A 526 20.33 -3.70 21.61
N GLN A 527 19.78 -2.68 20.96
CA GLN A 527 18.71 -1.83 21.48
C GLN A 527 17.52 -1.92 20.52
N GLU A 528 16.35 -1.99 21.12
CA GLU A 528 15.10 -1.98 20.38
C GLU A 528 14.87 -0.61 19.73
N ARG A 529 13.97 -0.57 18.76
CA ARG A 529 13.50 0.66 18.19
C ARG A 529 12.91 1.61 19.24
N GLY A 530 13.09 2.91 19.07
CA GLY A 530 12.48 3.93 19.94
C GLY A 530 13.45 4.95 20.48
N LYS A 531 12.97 5.79 21.39
CA LYS A 531 13.76 6.80 22.09
C LYS A 531 14.51 6.16 23.24
N HIS A 532 15.81 6.39 23.28
CA HIS A 532 16.74 5.88 24.28
C HIS A 532 17.56 7.01 24.89
N SER A 533 18.20 6.71 26.00
CA SER A 533 19.15 7.63 26.62
C SER A 533 20.32 6.90 27.26
N ALA A 534 21.51 7.44 27.10
CA ALA A 534 22.70 7.01 27.79
C ALA A 534 23.07 8.03 28.86
N ILE A 535 23.24 7.58 30.10
CA ILE A 535 23.64 8.43 31.22
C ILE A 535 25.15 8.40 31.33
N TRP A 536 25.78 9.56 31.47
CA TRP A 536 27.21 9.67 31.66
C TRP A 536 27.60 10.60 32.79
N ASN A 537 28.48 10.10 33.64
CA ASN A 537 29.11 10.86 34.72
C ASN A 537 30.62 10.98 34.47
N PRO A 538 31.15 12.19 34.19
CA PRO A 538 32.55 12.41 33.88
C PRO A 538 33.47 12.51 35.12
N GLN A 539 33.18 11.79 36.21
CA GLN A 539 34.04 11.81 37.39
C GLN A 539 35.50 11.47 37.04
N GLY A 540 36.43 12.23 37.57
CA GLY A 540 37.86 12.02 37.35
C GLY A 540 38.42 12.63 36.06
N LEU A 541 37.57 13.15 35.16
CA LEU A 541 38.02 13.80 33.92
C LEU A 541 38.22 15.33 34.12
N SER A 542 39.11 15.87 33.31
CA SER A 542 39.41 17.32 33.31
C SER A 542 38.31 18.12 32.62
N ASN A 543 38.18 19.41 33.01
CA ASN A 543 37.36 20.34 32.27
C ASN A 543 37.84 20.46 30.83
N GLY A 544 36.92 20.56 29.88
CA GLY A 544 37.26 20.63 28.46
C GLY A 544 36.18 20.02 27.55
N ILE A 545 36.48 20.08 26.26
CA ILE A 545 35.60 19.51 25.21
C ILE A 545 35.91 18.02 25.03
N TYR A 546 34.84 17.25 24.96
CA TYR A 546 34.84 15.84 24.60
C TYR A 546 33.89 15.63 23.41
N ILE A 547 34.05 14.51 22.72
CA ILE A 547 33.20 14.12 21.60
C ILE A 547 32.54 12.80 21.98
N TYR A 548 31.25 12.69 21.77
CA TYR A 548 30.57 11.40 21.81
C TYR A 548 30.09 11.01 20.43
N GLU A 549 30.18 9.73 20.16
CA GLU A 549 29.83 9.11 18.89
C GLU A 549 28.85 7.98 19.13
N ILE A 550 27.80 7.92 18.32
CA ILE A 550 26.93 6.75 18.21
C ILE A 550 27.29 5.97 16.94
N GLU A 551 27.34 4.66 17.05
CA GLU A 551 27.31 3.70 15.94
C GLU A 551 26.08 2.83 16.13
N ALA A 552 25.18 2.76 15.12
CA ALA A 552 23.99 1.90 15.14
C ALA A 552 23.75 1.34 13.73
N GLY A 553 24.17 0.08 13.49
CA GLY A 553 24.29 -0.45 12.14
C GLY A 553 25.25 0.40 11.30
N ASP A 554 24.80 0.92 10.17
CA ASP A 554 25.61 1.79 9.30
C ASP A 554 25.54 3.28 9.70
N PHE A 555 24.66 3.62 10.64
CA PHE A 555 24.56 5.00 11.14
C PHE A 555 25.71 5.35 12.07
N ARG A 556 26.32 6.51 11.81
CA ARG A 556 27.28 7.15 12.70
C ARG A 556 26.98 8.64 12.79
N ASP A 557 26.96 9.15 13.99
CA ASP A 557 26.86 10.59 14.26
C ASP A 557 27.71 10.95 15.48
N THR A 558 28.20 12.19 15.50
CA THR A 558 29.06 12.69 16.55
C THR A 558 28.60 14.06 17.04
N LYS A 559 28.69 14.27 18.34
CA LYS A 559 28.41 15.59 18.94
C LYS A 559 29.46 15.95 19.97
N LYS A 560 29.56 17.25 20.23
CA LYS A 560 30.49 17.83 21.23
C LYS A 560 29.77 18.05 22.55
N LEU A 561 30.43 17.78 23.64
CA LEU A 561 30.01 18.13 24.97
C LEU A 561 31.15 18.89 25.69
N LEU A 562 30.77 19.74 26.62
CA LEU A 562 31.71 20.51 27.44
C LEU A 562 31.60 20.07 28.89
N ILE A 563 32.71 19.68 29.51
CA ILE A 563 32.78 19.43 30.96
C ILE A 563 33.23 20.73 31.62
N GLN A 564 32.44 21.20 32.57
CA GLN A 564 32.73 22.39 33.38
C GLN A 564 32.30 22.11 34.82
N LYS A 565 33.29 21.75 35.65
CA LYS A 565 33.10 21.46 37.09
C LYS A 565 33.32 22.72 37.92
#